data_2a4ae05ab71777abc2513dd1f3b7225d
#
_entry.id   2a4ae05ab71777abc2513dd1f3b7225d
#
_cell.length_a   1.000
_cell.length_b   1.000
_cell.length_c   1.000
_cell.angle_alpha   90.00
_cell.angle_beta   90.00
_cell.angle_gamma   90.00
#
_symmetry.space_group_name_H-M   'P 1'
#
loop_
_entity.id
_entity.type
_entity.pdbx_description
1 polymer ?
#
loop_
_entity_poly.entity_id
_entity_poly.type
_entity_poly.pdbx_seq_one_letter_code
_entity_poly.pdbx_strand_id
1 'polypeptide(L)'
;MLVSVLMLGVLLISCATAFTWFVRLQVRSVLKERVALTNRSMAQVMAGSIIDAITAISGKTGADSPVQRWFRPFLFPADNLGLWAVKVTPLDDKFPIRNIFLPDGNTLRQELRIPWEEMWDALGHRELAVPVLDFMDRNGRGRVGGGEKDGYMNRTPLDLSELLLMEEITPEILQGVGGQPGLADYCTIWSEGKININVAPLPVLKLLPCLEGGQAERIAEYRREHALGSLQDVQAIPGLTARTSTRLTNLAGFKSRYFALRVEFLDDSPGGTAFNIIFDRTTKSVVHWEEL
;
A
#
# COMPACT_ATOMS: atom_id res chain seq x y z
N MET A 1 -69.18 8.77 -23.41
CA MET A 1 -68.90 9.24 -22.03
C MET A 1 -68.29 8.16 -21.13
N LEU A 2 -68.89 6.94 -21.00
CA LEU A 2 -68.27 5.90 -20.08
C LEU A 2 -66.89 5.52 -20.41
N VAL A 3 -66.49 5.31 -21.66
CA VAL A 3 -65.16 4.94 -22.11
C VAL A 3 -64.13 6.04 -21.80
N SER A 4 -64.49 7.31 -21.94
CA SER A 4 -63.58 8.44 -21.64
C SER A 4 -63.32 8.55 -20.14
N VAL A 5 -64.29 8.28 -19.29
CA VAL A 5 -64.15 8.26 -17.84
C VAL A 5 -63.24 7.08 -17.40
N LEU A 6 -63.42 5.91 -18.02
CA LEU A 6 -62.61 4.73 -17.76
C LEU A 6 -61.15 4.96 -18.17
N MET A 7 -60.92 5.52 -19.35
CA MET A 7 -59.55 5.88 -19.81
C MET A 7 -58.88 6.89 -18.88
N LEU A 8 -59.62 7.90 -18.41
CA LEU A 8 -59.08 8.87 -17.45
C LEU A 8 -58.73 8.20 -16.12
N GLY A 9 -59.57 7.27 -15.64
CA GLY A 9 -59.29 6.50 -14.42
C GLY A 9 -58.01 5.64 -14.53
N VAL A 10 -57.85 4.93 -15.65
CA VAL A 10 -56.64 4.14 -15.91
C VAL A 10 -55.40 5.04 -15.98
N LEU A 11 -55.48 6.18 -16.63
CA LEU A 11 -54.39 7.14 -16.73
C LEU A 11 -53.98 7.68 -15.34
N LEU A 12 -54.94 8.06 -14.50
CA LEU A 12 -54.69 8.52 -13.15
C LEU A 12 -54.04 7.45 -12.28
N ILE A 13 -54.53 6.21 -12.35
CA ILE A 13 -53.93 5.09 -11.63
C ILE A 13 -52.49 4.85 -12.10
N SER A 14 -52.24 4.87 -13.42
CA SER A 14 -50.91 4.71 -13.98
C SER A 14 -49.94 5.82 -13.53
N CYS A 15 -50.39 7.07 -13.53
CA CYS A 15 -49.58 8.19 -13.02
C CYS A 15 -49.32 8.06 -11.52
N ALA A 16 -50.28 7.68 -10.71
CA ALA A 16 -50.11 7.48 -9.27
C ALA A 16 -49.15 6.33 -8.96
N THR A 17 -49.21 5.22 -9.69
CA THR A 17 -48.26 4.10 -9.53
C THR A 17 -46.85 4.47 -9.97
N ALA A 18 -46.70 5.15 -11.11
CA ALA A 18 -45.42 5.65 -11.58
C ALA A 18 -44.79 6.64 -10.59
N PHE A 19 -45.60 7.58 -10.06
CA PHE A 19 -45.14 8.52 -9.04
C PHE A 19 -44.68 7.82 -7.76
N THR A 20 -45.49 6.86 -7.28
CA THR A 20 -45.15 6.08 -6.08
C THR A 20 -43.85 5.28 -6.27
N TRP A 21 -43.69 4.69 -7.44
CA TRP A 21 -42.47 3.98 -7.79
C TRP A 21 -41.25 4.92 -7.84
N PHE A 22 -41.37 6.08 -8.47
CA PHE A 22 -40.35 7.12 -8.52
C PHE A 22 -39.94 7.60 -7.12
N VAL A 23 -40.94 7.92 -6.27
CA VAL A 23 -40.64 8.34 -4.87
C VAL A 23 -39.90 7.24 -4.10
N ARG A 24 -40.29 5.98 -4.26
CA ARG A 24 -39.57 4.86 -3.62
C ARG A 24 -38.13 4.75 -4.08
N LEU A 25 -37.86 4.98 -5.36
CA LEU A 25 -36.48 4.99 -5.88
C LEU A 25 -35.68 6.15 -5.28
N GLN A 26 -36.26 7.34 -5.23
CA GLN A 26 -35.61 8.52 -4.63
C GLN A 26 -35.31 8.31 -3.15
N VAL A 27 -36.26 7.80 -2.38
CA VAL A 27 -36.05 7.49 -0.95
C VAL A 27 -34.91 6.46 -0.77
N ARG A 28 -34.91 5.40 -1.58
CA ARG A 28 -33.80 4.40 -1.52
C ARG A 28 -32.45 5.00 -1.86
N SER A 29 -32.39 5.88 -2.85
CA SER A 29 -31.15 6.56 -3.23
C SER A 29 -30.63 7.44 -2.07
N VAL A 30 -31.50 8.25 -1.49
CA VAL A 30 -31.15 9.13 -0.35
C VAL A 30 -30.70 8.32 0.87
N LEU A 31 -31.39 7.21 1.16
CA LEU A 31 -30.98 6.34 2.28
C LEU A 31 -29.62 5.71 2.05
N LYS A 32 -29.32 5.23 0.83
CA LYS A 32 -27.99 4.71 0.48
C LYS A 32 -26.91 5.76 0.63
N GLU A 33 -27.14 6.95 0.11
CA GLU A 33 -26.20 8.07 0.20
C GLU A 33 -25.94 8.46 1.67
N ARG A 34 -26.99 8.52 2.50
CA ARG A 34 -26.87 8.79 3.93
C ARG A 34 -26.02 7.74 4.63
N VAL A 35 -26.22 6.45 4.34
CA VAL A 35 -25.43 5.36 4.91
C VAL A 35 -23.96 5.49 4.46
N ALA A 36 -23.72 5.73 3.17
CA ALA A 36 -22.35 5.92 2.66
C ALA A 36 -21.62 7.09 3.33
N LEU A 37 -22.29 8.24 3.49
CA LEU A 37 -21.73 9.39 4.19
C LEU A 37 -21.44 9.08 5.66
N THR A 38 -22.32 8.37 6.34
CA THR A 38 -22.11 7.96 7.73
C THR A 38 -20.90 7.03 7.83
N ASN A 39 -20.81 6.02 6.97
CA ASN A 39 -19.68 5.08 6.94
C ASN A 39 -18.36 5.79 6.66
N ARG A 40 -18.33 6.71 5.69
CA ARG A 40 -17.15 7.55 5.39
C ARG A 40 -16.72 8.38 6.59
N SER A 41 -17.67 9.04 7.26
CA SER A 41 -17.40 9.83 8.46
C SER A 41 -16.84 8.97 9.60
N MET A 42 -17.40 7.78 9.84
CA MET A 42 -16.90 6.84 10.83
C MET A 42 -15.50 6.34 10.49
N ALA A 43 -15.24 5.98 9.24
CA ALA A 43 -13.90 5.56 8.79
C ALA A 43 -12.86 6.68 8.99
N GLN A 44 -13.22 7.95 8.76
CA GLN A 44 -12.34 9.10 9.03
C GLN A 44 -12.01 9.24 10.53
N VAL A 45 -13.01 9.14 11.39
CA VAL A 45 -12.81 9.22 12.85
C VAL A 45 -11.94 8.06 13.34
N MET A 46 -12.19 6.84 12.86
CA MET A 46 -11.38 5.67 13.19
C MET A 46 -9.94 5.84 12.71
N ALA A 47 -9.73 6.30 11.47
CA ALA A 47 -8.39 6.56 10.94
C ALA A 47 -7.62 7.55 11.82
N GLY A 48 -8.22 8.69 12.19
CA GLY A 48 -7.60 9.67 13.06
C GLY A 48 -7.20 9.09 14.41
N SER A 49 -8.11 8.36 15.06
CA SER A 49 -7.84 7.73 16.36
C SER A 49 -6.72 6.69 16.29
N ILE A 50 -6.67 5.90 15.24
CA ILE A 50 -5.65 4.86 15.02
C ILE A 50 -4.29 5.50 14.74
N ILE A 51 -4.23 6.55 13.93
CA ILE A 51 -3.01 7.32 13.65
C ILE A 51 -2.39 7.85 14.94
N ASP A 52 -3.20 8.44 15.81
CA ASP A 52 -2.75 8.95 17.10
C ASP A 52 -2.25 7.84 18.02
N ALA A 53 -2.98 6.72 18.10
CA ALA A 53 -2.59 5.56 18.90
C ALA A 53 -1.26 4.95 18.42
N ILE A 54 -1.09 4.73 17.11
CA ILE A 54 0.14 4.18 16.52
C ILE A 54 1.32 5.13 16.78
N THR A 55 1.11 6.42 16.58
CA THR A 55 2.15 7.43 16.81
C THR A 55 2.61 7.44 18.26
N ALA A 56 1.69 7.35 19.21
CA ALA A 56 1.99 7.30 20.63
C ALA A 56 2.75 6.02 21.03
N ILE A 57 2.37 4.86 20.47
CA ILE A 57 3.02 3.57 20.76
C ILE A 57 4.43 3.52 20.16
N SER A 58 4.58 3.88 18.89
CA SER A 58 5.88 3.88 18.20
C SER A 58 6.90 4.83 18.85
N GLY A 59 6.43 5.92 19.45
CA GLY A 59 7.28 6.82 20.23
C GLY A 59 7.96 6.12 21.40
N LYS A 60 7.31 5.10 21.99
CA LYS A 60 7.79 4.37 23.17
C LYS A 60 8.66 3.15 22.82
N THR A 61 8.33 2.44 21.74
CA THR A 61 8.92 1.13 21.44
C THR A 61 10.16 1.20 20.55
N GLY A 62 10.40 2.29 19.86
CA GLY A 62 11.55 2.42 18.96
C GLY A 62 11.45 1.63 17.65
N ALA A 63 10.49 0.72 17.51
CA ALA A 63 10.34 -0.19 16.38
C ALA A 63 8.86 -0.38 16.00
N ASP A 64 8.62 -0.74 14.74
CA ASP A 64 7.32 -1.22 14.26
C ASP A 64 7.47 -2.68 13.83
N SER A 65 6.90 -3.60 14.60
CA SER A 65 7.08 -5.05 14.46
C SER A 65 5.76 -5.81 14.63
N PRO A 66 5.59 -6.95 13.93
CA PRO A 66 4.41 -7.82 14.06
C PRO A 66 4.11 -8.32 15.47
N VAL A 67 5.09 -8.26 16.39
CA VAL A 67 4.90 -8.58 17.81
C VAL A 67 3.96 -7.59 18.52
N GLN A 68 3.81 -6.38 17.97
CA GLN A 68 2.96 -5.35 18.56
C GLN A 68 1.48 -5.62 18.27
N ARG A 69 0.62 -5.35 19.27
CA ARG A 69 -0.82 -5.67 19.20
C ARG A 69 -1.55 -4.99 18.02
N TRP A 70 -1.14 -3.81 17.63
CA TRP A 70 -1.78 -3.04 16.56
C TRP A 70 -1.58 -3.60 15.15
N PHE A 71 -0.67 -4.58 14.96
CA PHE A 71 -0.56 -5.36 13.72
C PHE A 71 -1.69 -6.39 13.56
N ARG A 72 -2.41 -6.72 14.65
CA ARG A 72 -3.55 -7.63 14.59
C ARG A 72 -4.79 -6.86 14.18
N PRO A 73 -5.69 -7.46 13.38
CA PRO A 73 -6.95 -6.82 13.06
C PRO A 73 -7.74 -6.50 14.35
N PHE A 74 -8.34 -5.32 14.36
CA PHE A 74 -9.23 -4.87 15.43
C PHE A 74 -10.67 -4.99 14.97
N LEU A 75 -11.56 -5.39 15.89
CA LEU A 75 -13.00 -5.38 15.67
C LEU A 75 -13.60 -4.33 16.60
N PHE A 76 -14.37 -3.42 16.02
CA PHE A 76 -15.13 -2.40 16.77
C PHE A 76 -16.62 -2.63 16.53
N PRO A 77 -17.46 -2.61 17.57
CA PRO A 77 -18.89 -2.65 17.38
C PRO A 77 -19.35 -1.38 16.68
N ALA A 78 -20.20 -1.53 15.65
CA ALA A 78 -20.95 -0.44 15.09
C ALA A 78 -22.32 -0.37 15.78
N ASP A 79 -22.80 0.84 16.01
CA ASP A 79 -24.09 1.05 16.65
C ASP A 79 -25.19 0.27 15.92
N ASN A 80 -25.71 -0.76 16.56
CA ASN A 80 -26.90 -1.57 16.27
C ASN A 80 -26.88 -2.57 15.10
N LEU A 81 -25.91 -2.60 14.15
CA LEU A 81 -26.10 -3.40 12.91
C LEU A 81 -24.83 -4.06 12.32
N GLY A 82 -23.69 -4.03 12.96
CA GLY A 82 -22.51 -4.65 12.34
C GLY A 82 -21.22 -4.49 13.17
N LEU A 83 -20.12 -4.89 12.55
CA LEU A 83 -18.78 -4.75 13.11
C LEU A 83 -17.89 -3.98 12.11
N TRP A 84 -17.06 -3.10 12.61
CA TRP A 84 -15.95 -2.54 11.85
C TRP A 84 -14.71 -3.40 12.06
N ALA A 85 -14.16 -3.94 10.99
CA ALA A 85 -12.86 -4.58 10.99
C ALA A 85 -11.81 -3.58 10.51
N VAL A 86 -10.75 -3.41 11.29
CA VAL A 86 -9.64 -2.52 10.93
C VAL A 86 -8.35 -3.30 10.95
N LYS A 87 -7.61 -3.25 9.84
CA LYS A 87 -6.28 -3.83 9.71
C LYS A 87 -5.29 -2.72 9.37
N VAL A 88 -4.20 -2.66 10.12
CA VAL A 88 -3.09 -1.73 9.89
C VAL A 88 -1.93 -2.50 9.28
N THR A 89 -1.37 -1.98 8.18
CA THR A 89 -0.21 -2.58 7.50
C THR A 89 0.82 -1.48 7.26
N PRO A 90 2.06 -1.62 7.71
CA PRO A 90 3.14 -0.72 7.34
C PRO A 90 3.49 -0.88 5.87
N LEU A 91 3.88 0.22 5.21
CA LEU A 91 4.17 0.25 3.77
C LEU A 91 5.66 0.44 3.45
N ASP A 92 6.51 0.66 4.46
CA ASP A 92 7.97 0.69 4.30
C ASP A 92 8.59 -0.74 4.34
N ASP A 93 7.82 -1.73 3.93
CA ASP A 93 8.19 -3.15 3.97
C ASP A 93 8.87 -3.64 2.69
N LYS A 94 8.93 -2.80 1.66
CA LYS A 94 9.40 -3.13 0.31
C LYS A 94 10.46 -2.13 -0.18
N PHE A 95 11.03 -2.41 -1.35
CA PHE A 95 12.03 -1.56 -2.00
C PHE A 95 11.45 -0.17 -2.29
N PRO A 96 12.13 0.91 -1.88
CA PRO A 96 11.62 2.28 -1.97
C PRO A 96 11.83 2.90 -3.36
N ILE A 97 11.00 2.57 -4.34
CA ILE A 97 11.22 2.97 -5.75
C ILE A 97 11.30 4.50 -5.93
N ARG A 98 10.53 5.28 -5.16
CA ARG A 98 10.57 6.75 -5.22
C ARG A 98 11.85 7.37 -4.69
N ASN A 99 12.60 6.63 -3.89
CA ASN A 99 13.85 7.08 -3.27
C ASN A 99 15.08 6.48 -3.94
N ILE A 100 14.94 5.91 -5.14
CA ILE A 100 16.02 5.24 -5.86
C ILE A 100 17.11 6.22 -6.32
N PHE A 101 16.71 7.46 -6.60
CA PHE A 101 17.63 8.54 -6.97
C PHE A 101 17.95 9.44 -5.79
N LEU A 102 19.09 10.13 -5.90
CA LEU A 102 19.41 11.28 -5.07
C LEU A 102 18.42 12.45 -5.36
N PRO A 103 18.43 13.53 -4.56
CA PRO A 103 17.53 14.66 -4.76
C PRO A 103 17.64 15.37 -6.13
N ASP A 104 18.72 15.13 -6.87
CA ASP A 104 18.89 15.60 -8.26
C ASP A 104 17.93 14.89 -9.24
N GLY A 105 17.38 13.74 -8.83
CA GLY A 105 16.47 12.92 -9.62
C GLY A 105 17.13 12.11 -10.74
N ASN A 106 18.47 12.08 -10.80
CA ASN A 106 19.23 11.44 -11.87
C ASN A 106 20.25 10.45 -11.34
N THR A 107 20.94 10.81 -10.26
CA THR A 107 22.00 10.00 -9.70
C THR A 107 21.41 8.88 -8.86
N LEU A 108 21.65 7.63 -9.27
CA LEU A 108 21.21 6.46 -8.53
C LEU A 108 21.90 6.40 -7.17
N ARG A 109 21.16 6.14 -6.11
CA ARG A 109 21.70 5.86 -4.79
C ARG A 109 22.49 4.55 -4.83
N GLN A 110 23.77 4.63 -4.53
CA GLN A 110 24.70 3.50 -4.68
C GLN A 110 24.32 2.28 -3.85
N GLU A 111 23.77 2.50 -2.67
CA GLU A 111 23.29 1.44 -1.79
C GLU A 111 22.08 0.70 -2.34
N LEU A 112 21.27 1.33 -3.21
CA LEU A 112 20.07 0.73 -3.81
C LEU A 112 20.33 0.06 -5.16
N ARG A 113 21.52 0.25 -5.76
CA ARG A 113 21.84 -0.29 -7.09
C ARG A 113 21.78 -1.81 -7.12
N ILE A 114 22.47 -2.47 -6.22
CA ILE A 114 22.49 -3.95 -6.18
C ILE A 114 21.08 -4.51 -5.87
N PRO A 115 20.37 -4.03 -4.80
CA PRO A 115 18.99 -4.46 -4.58
C PRO A 115 18.06 -4.27 -5.79
N TRP A 116 18.24 -3.21 -6.55
CA TRP A 116 17.47 -2.96 -7.78
C TRP A 116 17.75 -4.00 -8.88
N GLU A 117 19.03 -4.27 -9.15
CA GLU A 117 19.45 -5.26 -10.14
C GLU A 117 18.99 -6.69 -9.74
N GLU A 118 19.17 -7.07 -8.46
CA GLU A 118 18.76 -8.36 -7.91
C GLU A 118 17.23 -8.55 -7.95
N MET A 119 16.47 -7.49 -7.76
CA MET A 119 15.02 -7.54 -7.86
C MET A 119 14.57 -7.88 -9.29
N TRP A 120 15.12 -7.21 -10.29
CA TRP A 120 14.81 -7.48 -11.68
C TRP A 120 15.29 -8.87 -12.13
N ASP A 121 16.39 -9.34 -11.58
CA ASP A 121 16.88 -10.70 -11.79
C ASP A 121 15.93 -11.73 -11.18
N ALA A 122 15.44 -11.49 -9.95
CA ALA A 122 14.46 -12.34 -9.28
C ALA A 122 13.11 -12.39 -9.99
N LEU A 123 12.73 -11.32 -10.70
CA LEU A 123 11.54 -11.27 -11.55
C LEU A 123 11.74 -11.95 -12.92
N GLY A 124 12.98 -12.33 -13.27
CA GLY A 124 13.32 -12.90 -14.57
C GLY A 124 13.40 -11.89 -15.72
N HIS A 125 13.48 -10.60 -15.38
CA HIS A 125 13.45 -9.47 -16.33
C HIS A 125 14.64 -8.50 -16.11
N ARG A 126 15.84 -9.04 -15.92
CA ARG A 126 17.04 -8.25 -15.64
C ARG A 126 17.32 -7.16 -16.67
N GLU A 127 16.93 -7.39 -17.92
CA GLU A 127 17.06 -6.45 -19.04
C GLU A 127 16.27 -5.15 -18.82
N LEU A 128 15.21 -5.17 -17.99
CA LEU A 128 14.38 -3.99 -17.70
C LEU A 128 14.97 -3.09 -16.59
N ALA A 129 15.97 -3.55 -15.86
CA ALA A 129 16.54 -2.81 -14.76
C ALA A 129 17.03 -1.40 -15.14
N VAL A 130 17.68 -1.26 -16.29
CA VAL A 130 18.21 0.03 -16.76
C VAL A 130 17.15 0.86 -17.51
N PRO A 131 16.36 0.30 -18.46
CA PRO A 131 15.28 1.04 -19.10
C PRO A 131 14.28 1.68 -18.14
N VAL A 132 13.91 0.98 -17.06
CA VAL A 132 13.00 1.55 -16.06
C VAL A 132 13.64 2.70 -15.26
N LEU A 133 14.95 2.69 -15.05
CA LEU A 133 15.64 3.84 -14.47
C LEU A 133 15.62 5.06 -15.41
N ASP A 134 15.83 4.86 -16.70
CA ASP A 134 15.75 5.95 -17.69
C ASP A 134 14.31 6.49 -17.81
N PHE A 135 13.31 5.61 -17.73
CA PHE A 135 11.91 6.02 -17.69
C PHE A 135 11.56 6.95 -16.50
N MET A 136 12.24 6.76 -15.36
CA MET A 136 11.93 7.45 -14.11
C MET A 136 12.86 8.63 -13.78
N ASP A 137 14.03 8.75 -14.40
CA ASP A 137 14.95 9.83 -14.06
C ASP A 137 14.55 11.16 -14.71
N ARG A 138 15.13 12.26 -14.22
CA ARG A 138 14.74 13.62 -14.68
C ARG A 138 15.44 14.08 -15.93
N ASN A 139 16.42 13.34 -16.42
CA ASN A 139 17.20 13.78 -17.57
C ASN A 139 16.79 13.01 -18.82
N GLY A 140 16.88 13.61 -19.99
CA GLY A 140 16.63 12.96 -21.26
C GLY A 140 17.88 12.30 -21.86
N ARG A 141 18.69 11.59 -21.05
CA ARG A 141 19.92 10.93 -21.49
C ARG A 141 19.91 9.49 -21.05
N GLY A 142 19.82 8.58 -22.02
CA GLY A 142 19.84 7.15 -21.74
C GLY A 142 21.14 6.69 -21.08
N ARG A 143 21.02 5.80 -20.10
CA ARG A 143 22.15 5.07 -19.49
C ARG A 143 22.68 4.02 -20.44
N VAL A 144 23.91 3.57 -20.20
CA VAL A 144 24.49 2.43 -20.91
C VAL A 144 23.64 1.19 -20.65
N GLY A 145 23.06 0.61 -21.70
CA GLY A 145 22.13 -0.53 -21.62
C GLY A 145 20.67 -0.14 -21.48
N GLY A 146 20.35 1.16 -21.48
CA GLY A 146 19.02 1.71 -21.55
C GLY A 146 18.80 2.52 -22.84
N GLY A 147 17.97 3.52 -22.80
CA GLY A 147 17.71 4.45 -23.89
C GLY A 147 16.49 5.30 -23.59
N GLU A 148 16.60 6.57 -23.88
CA GLU A 148 15.46 7.49 -23.81
C GLU A 148 14.50 7.27 -24.97
N LYS A 149 13.21 7.32 -24.66
CA LYS A 149 12.14 7.28 -25.64
C LYS A 149 11.22 8.48 -25.46
N ASP A 150 10.65 8.96 -26.56
CA ASP A 150 9.61 9.97 -26.50
C ASP A 150 8.42 9.46 -25.66
N GLY A 151 7.98 10.27 -24.69
CA GLY A 151 6.89 9.91 -23.80
C GLY A 151 7.32 9.28 -22.47
N TYR A 152 8.61 9.13 -22.20
CA TYR A 152 9.08 8.72 -20.89
C TYR A 152 8.67 9.74 -19.81
N MET A 153 8.40 9.22 -18.62
CA MET A 153 7.77 10.00 -17.55
C MET A 153 8.72 11.03 -16.93
N ASN A 154 10.04 10.76 -16.96
CA ASN A 154 11.11 11.61 -16.43
C ASN A 154 10.87 12.08 -15.00
N ARG A 155 10.28 11.22 -14.18
CA ARG A 155 10.06 11.35 -12.74
C ARG A 155 9.79 9.99 -12.10
N THR A 156 10.04 9.89 -10.82
CA THR A 156 9.64 8.69 -10.06
C THR A 156 8.10 8.56 -10.03
N PRO A 157 7.57 7.32 -10.05
CA PRO A 157 6.13 7.09 -10.10
C PRO A 157 5.41 7.59 -8.84
N LEU A 158 4.22 8.13 -9.02
CA LEU A 158 3.29 8.46 -7.94
C LEU A 158 2.39 7.26 -7.60
N ASP A 159 2.20 6.38 -8.57
CA ASP A 159 1.54 5.08 -8.43
C ASP A 159 2.34 4.04 -9.21
N LEU A 160 2.42 2.78 -8.72
CA LEU A 160 3.17 1.73 -9.42
C LEU A 160 2.56 1.40 -10.79
N SER A 161 1.25 1.59 -10.96
CA SER A 161 0.58 1.37 -12.25
C SER A 161 1.06 2.32 -13.35
N GLU A 162 1.68 3.46 -13.01
CA GLU A 162 2.28 4.34 -14.01
C GLU A 162 3.42 3.67 -14.79
N LEU A 163 4.03 2.62 -14.23
CA LEU A 163 5.04 1.84 -14.95
C LEU A 163 4.46 1.09 -16.17
N LEU A 164 3.15 0.84 -16.19
CA LEU A 164 2.46 0.27 -17.34
C LEU A 164 2.43 1.21 -18.57
N LEU A 165 2.87 2.46 -18.42
CA LEU A 165 3.08 3.38 -19.56
C LEU A 165 4.31 2.97 -20.39
N MET A 166 5.20 2.13 -19.86
CA MET A 166 6.25 1.49 -20.64
C MET A 166 5.68 0.27 -21.35
N GLU A 167 5.93 0.17 -22.67
CA GLU A 167 5.46 -0.96 -23.48
C GLU A 167 6.01 -2.31 -22.99
N GLU A 168 7.20 -2.29 -22.39
CA GLU A 168 7.89 -3.48 -21.89
C GLU A 168 7.33 -3.99 -20.55
N ILE A 169 6.59 -3.16 -19.80
CA ILE A 169 6.00 -3.53 -18.52
C ILE A 169 4.56 -3.95 -18.72
N THR A 170 4.30 -5.24 -18.58
CA THR A 170 2.94 -5.79 -18.65
C THR A 170 2.28 -5.89 -17.26
N PRO A 171 0.94 -6.01 -17.19
CA PRO A 171 0.25 -6.25 -15.94
C PRO A 171 0.77 -7.48 -15.17
N GLU A 172 1.22 -8.52 -15.89
CA GLU A 172 1.78 -9.73 -15.31
C GLU A 172 3.13 -9.46 -14.63
N ILE A 173 3.98 -8.64 -15.24
CA ILE A 173 5.26 -8.21 -14.64
C ILE A 173 4.99 -7.35 -13.42
N LEU A 174 4.00 -6.46 -13.50
CA LEU A 174 3.68 -5.55 -12.41
C LEU A 174 3.03 -6.28 -11.21
N GLN A 175 2.02 -7.11 -11.44
CA GLN A 175 1.19 -7.72 -10.39
C GLN A 175 1.57 -9.17 -10.07
N GLY A 176 2.37 -9.81 -10.95
CA GLY A 176 2.60 -11.26 -10.89
C GLY A 176 1.45 -12.06 -11.48
N VAL A 177 1.71 -13.32 -11.78
CA VAL A 177 0.73 -14.24 -12.35
C VAL A 177 0.99 -15.67 -11.89
N GLY A 178 -0.07 -16.44 -11.67
CA GLY A 178 0.05 -17.88 -11.36
C GLY A 178 0.84 -18.21 -10.08
N GLY A 179 0.84 -17.28 -9.10
CA GLY A 179 1.59 -17.44 -7.85
C GLY A 179 3.06 -17.01 -7.94
N GLN A 180 3.50 -16.53 -9.11
CA GLN A 180 4.79 -15.85 -9.24
C GLN A 180 4.66 -14.40 -8.80
N PRO A 181 5.62 -13.86 -8.03
CA PRO A 181 5.57 -12.50 -7.57
C PRO A 181 5.77 -11.51 -8.74
N GLY A 182 5.07 -10.37 -8.66
CA GLY A 182 5.29 -9.23 -9.54
C GLY A 182 6.13 -8.13 -8.90
N LEU A 183 6.39 -7.07 -9.64
CA LEU A 183 7.13 -5.89 -9.17
C LEU A 183 6.46 -5.27 -7.93
N ALA A 184 5.13 -5.26 -7.87
CA ALA A 184 4.35 -4.76 -6.74
C ALA A 184 4.56 -5.53 -5.43
N ASP A 185 5.07 -6.77 -5.50
CA ASP A 185 5.45 -7.53 -4.30
C ASP A 185 6.80 -7.10 -3.74
N TYR A 186 7.65 -6.52 -4.56
CA TYR A 186 9.00 -6.07 -4.19
C TYR A 186 9.12 -4.58 -3.95
N CYS A 187 8.33 -3.75 -4.64
CA CYS A 187 8.42 -2.29 -4.61
C CYS A 187 7.27 -1.62 -3.89
N THR A 188 7.57 -0.44 -3.32
CA THR A 188 6.57 0.49 -2.78
C THR A 188 6.89 1.91 -3.19
N ILE A 189 5.85 2.71 -3.42
CA ILE A 189 5.96 4.17 -3.56
C ILE A 189 5.88 4.88 -2.20
N TRP A 190 5.42 4.18 -1.18
CA TRP A 190 5.20 4.68 0.17
C TRP A 190 6.37 4.29 1.08
N SER A 191 7.45 5.08 1.06
CA SER A 191 8.61 4.83 1.91
C SER A 191 9.39 6.10 2.18
N GLU A 192 10.11 6.10 3.29
CA GLU A 192 11.10 7.13 3.66
C GLU A 192 12.50 6.86 3.04
N GLY A 193 12.66 5.79 2.27
CA GLY A 193 13.90 5.41 1.59
C GLY A 193 14.70 4.32 2.29
N LYS A 194 14.16 3.71 3.35
CA LYS A 194 14.70 2.52 4.01
C LYS A 194 13.64 1.43 4.09
N ILE A 195 14.09 0.19 4.13
CA ILE A 195 13.21 -0.98 4.25
C ILE A 195 13.11 -1.34 5.73
N ASN A 196 11.90 -1.36 6.28
CA ASN A 196 11.67 -1.81 7.65
C ASN A 196 11.84 -3.32 7.73
N ILE A 197 12.98 -3.77 8.25
CA ILE A 197 13.34 -5.19 8.30
C ILE A 197 12.48 -6.01 9.26
N ASN A 198 11.72 -5.37 10.16
CA ASN A 198 10.76 -6.07 11.01
C ASN A 198 9.56 -6.61 10.24
N VAL A 199 9.21 -5.98 9.11
CA VAL A 199 7.99 -6.30 8.35
C VAL A 199 8.24 -6.71 6.92
N ALA A 200 9.43 -6.41 6.37
CA ALA A 200 9.79 -6.71 5.00
C ALA A 200 9.58 -8.21 4.67
N PRO A 201 8.90 -8.58 3.57
CA PRO A 201 8.80 -9.96 3.12
C PRO A 201 10.17 -10.61 2.93
N LEU A 202 10.26 -11.92 3.11
CA LEU A 202 11.53 -12.64 2.95
C LEU A 202 12.17 -12.42 1.56
N PRO A 203 11.43 -12.41 0.44
CA PRO A 203 12.01 -12.07 -0.86
C PRO A 203 12.66 -10.70 -0.89
N VAL A 204 12.07 -9.69 -0.25
CA VAL A 204 12.63 -8.33 -0.16
C VAL A 204 13.90 -8.29 0.71
N LEU A 205 13.91 -9.04 1.83
CA LEU A 205 15.12 -9.17 2.66
C LEU A 205 16.29 -9.78 1.87
N LYS A 206 16.01 -10.74 0.98
CA LYS A 206 17.00 -11.39 0.13
C LYS A 206 17.64 -10.46 -0.91
N LEU A 207 16.98 -9.35 -1.26
CA LEU A 207 17.57 -8.32 -2.13
C LEU A 207 18.67 -7.53 -1.46
N LEU A 208 18.78 -7.59 -0.13
CA LEU A 208 19.79 -6.82 0.61
C LEU A 208 21.16 -7.47 0.47
N PRO A 209 22.13 -6.85 -0.22
CA PRO A 209 23.39 -7.48 -0.66
C PRO A 209 24.34 -7.83 0.48
N CYS A 210 23.97 -7.45 1.69
CA CYS A 210 24.74 -7.74 2.90
C CYS A 210 24.23 -8.97 3.67
N LEU A 211 23.10 -9.55 3.24
CA LEU A 211 22.49 -10.72 3.87
C LEU A 211 22.79 -11.99 3.06
N GLU A 212 23.93 -12.59 3.38
CA GLU A 212 24.42 -13.80 2.71
C GLU A 212 24.17 -15.05 3.57
N GLY A 213 24.17 -16.23 2.96
CA GLY A 213 24.21 -17.51 3.66
C GLY A 213 23.07 -17.75 4.65
N GLY A 214 21.83 -17.41 4.28
CA GLY A 214 20.65 -17.64 5.12
C GLY A 214 20.43 -16.60 6.22
N GLN A 215 21.10 -15.45 6.16
CA GLN A 215 20.94 -14.37 7.13
C GLN A 215 19.58 -13.69 7.03
N ALA A 216 19.01 -13.57 5.83
CA ALA A 216 17.67 -13.06 5.62
C ALA A 216 16.62 -13.93 6.34
N GLU A 217 16.75 -15.25 6.23
CA GLU A 217 15.88 -16.22 6.91
C GLU A 217 16.00 -16.12 8.43
N ARG A 218 17.21 -15.94 8.95
CA ARG A 218 17.43 -15.77 10.40
C ARG A 218 16.79 -14.48 10.92
N ILE A 219 16.91 -13.38 10.20
CA ILE A 219 16.19 -12.14 10.55
C ILE A 219 14.69 -12.40 10.52
N ALA A 220 14.17 -13.03 9.46
CA ALA A 220 12.74 -13.32 9.32
C ALA A 220 12.20 -14.23 10.44
N GLU A 221 12.99 -15.17 10.93
CA GLU A 221 12.64 -16.04 12.04
C GLU A 221 12.70 -15.29 13.38
N TYR A 222 13.83 -14.61 13.66
CA TYR A 222 14.04 -13.92 14.93
C TYR A 222 12.98 -12.84 15.22
N ARG A 223 12.59 -12.06 14.19
CA ARG A 223 11.60 -10.99 14.34
C ARG A 223 10.17 -11.45 14.63
N ARG A 224 9.87 -12.77 14.53
CA ARG A 224 8.55 -13.31 14.90
C ARG A 224 8.27 -13.18 16.38
N GLU A 225 9.32 -13.20 17.20
CA GLU A 225 9.22 -13.16 18.65
C GLU A 225 9.87 -11.88 19.24
N HIS A 226 10.78 -11.26 18.50
CA HIS A 226 11.58 -10.14 18.99
C HIS A 226 11.51 -8.94 18.03
N ALA A 227 11.08 -7.79 18.52
CA ALA A 227 11.16 -6.56 17.76
C ALA A 227 12.59 -6.07 17.64
N LEU A 228 13.05 -5.77 16.44
CA LEU A 228 14.35 -5.15 16.18
C LEU A 228 14.20 -3.63 16.22
N GLY A 229 14.83 -2.95 17.16
CA GLY A 229 14.79 -1.49 17.32
C GLY A 229 16.07 -0.79 16.87
N SER A 230 17.14 -1.55 16.68
CA SER A 230 18.46 -1.02 16.38
C SER A 230 19.33 -2.00 15.59
N LEU A 231 20.43 -1.50 15.02
CA LEU A 231 21.46 -2.36 14.41
C LEU A 231 22.16 -3.27 15.42
N GLN A 232 22.18 -2.92 16.71
CA GLN A 232 22.71 -3.77 17.77
C GLN A 232 21.83 -5.01 17.97
N ASP A 233 20.51 -4.86 17.89
CA ASP A 233 19.60 -6.01 17.96
C ASP A 233 19.82 -6.96 16.79
N VAL A 234 20.13 -6.42 15.60
CA VAL A 234 20.49 -7.24 14.43
C VAL A 234 21.78 -8.01 14.67
N GLN A 235 22.78 -7.41 15.32
CA GLN A 235 24.04 -8.09 15.67
C GLN A 235 23.84 -9.20 16.70
N ALA A 236 22.82 -9.11 17.54
CA ALA A 236 22.49 -10.14 18.53
C ALA A 236 21.90 -11.41 17.89
N ILE A 237 21.48 -11.35 16.63
CA ILE A 237 20.96 -12.53 15.91
C ILE A 237 22.11 -13.48 15.58
N PRO A 238 22.02 -14.77 15.94
CA PRO A 238 23.08 -15.75 15.65
C PRO A 238 23.41 -15.81 14.15
N GLY A 239 24.72 -15.66 13.84
CA GLY A 239 25.23 -15.70 12.48
C GLY A 239 25.16 -14.38 11.72
N LEU A 240 24.70 -13.29 12.34
CA LEU A 240 24.91 -11.94 11.85
C LEU A 240 26.14 -11.32 12.53
N THR A 241 26.84 -10.47 11.80
CA THR A 241 28.09 -9.85 12.28
C THR A 241 27.97 -8.33 12.32
N ALA A 242 28.87 -7.67 13.02
CA ALA A 242 29.01 -6.21 13.00
C ALA A 242 29.18 -5.67 11.57
N ARG A 243 29.90 -6.41 10.70
CA ARG A 243 30.07 -6.05 9.28
C ARG A 243 28.71 -6.04 8.55
N THR A 244 27.87 -7.06 8.78
CA THR A 244 26.51 -7.12 8.19
C THR A 244 25.67 -5.92 8.64
N SER A 245 25.65 -5.62 9.94
CA SER A 245 24.89 -4.50 10.49
C SER A 245 25.37 -3.15 9.95
N THR A 246 26.67 -2.94 9.81
CA THR A 246 27.23 -1.70 9.24
C THR A 246 26.75 -1.53 7.78
N ARG A 247 26.74 -2.59 7.00
CA ARG A 247 26.26 -2.54 5.60
C ARG A 247 24.76 -2.30 5.49
N LEU A 248 23.98 -2.68 6.50
CA LEU A 248 22.53 -2.43 6.58
C LEU A 248 22.18 -0.98 6.95
N THR A 249 23.10 -0.18 7.46
CA THR A 249 22.83 1.15 8.02
C THR A 249 22.02 2.07 7.10
N ASN A 250 22.31 2.04 5.80
CA ASN A 250 21.66 2.91 4.82
C ASN A 250 20.43 2.26 4.15
N LEU A 251 20.25 0.95 4.32
CA LEU A 251 19.20 0.17 3.65
C LEU A 251 18.06 -0.19 4.61
N ALA A 252 18.40 -0.54 5.85
CA ALA A 252 17.45 -1.01 6.84
C ALA A 252 16.91 0.11 7.73
N GLY A 253 15.62 0.05 7.98
CA GLY A 253 14.89 0.79 9.00
C GLY A 253 14.24 -0.16 10.00
N PHE A 254 13.80 0.38 11.12
CA PHE A 254 13.10 -0.35 12.18
C PHE A 254 11.71 0.21 12.43
N LYS A 255 11.42 1.35 11.84
CA LYS A 255 10.13 2.05 11.90
C LYS A 255 9.61 2.30 10.49
N SER A 256 8.29 2.33 10.37
CA SER A 256 7.63 2.72 9.13
C SER A 256 7.07 4.13 9.26
N ARG A 257 7.13 4.90 8.20
CA ARG A 257 6.53 6.22 8.09
C ARG A 257 5.11 6.13 7.58
N TYR A 258 4.88 5.27 6.58
CA TYR A 258 3.59 5.12 5.92
C TYR A 258 2.90 3.85 6.36
N PHE A 259 1.58 3.94 6.53
CA PHE A 259 0.73 2.82 6.90
C PHE A 259 -0.53 2.83 6.06
N ALA A 260 -0.97 1.65 5.63
CA ALA A 260 -2.30 1.43 5.09
C ALA A 260 -3.24 0.99 6.23
N LEU A 261 -4.37 1.66 6.33
CA LEU A 261 -5.52 1.21 7.11
C LEU A 261 -6.56 0.66 6.16
N ARG A 262 -6.90 -0.61 6.29
CA ARG A 262 -8.07 -1.19 5.67
C ARG A 262 -9.18 -1.20 6.71
N VAL A 263 -10.23 -0.44 6.45
CA VAL A 263 -11.40 -0.32 7.31
C VAL A 263 -12.57 -0.93 6.55
N GLU A 264 -13.15 -1.99 7.08
CA GLU A 264 -14.25 -2.72 6.47
C GLU A 264 -15.46 -2.72 7.40
N PHE A 265 -16.63 -2.40 6.87
CA PHE A 265 -17.89 -2.58 7.57
C PHE A 265 -18.42 -3.98 7.27
N LEU A 266 -18.49 -4.81 8.31
CA LEU A 266 -18.98 -6.18 8.23
C LEU A 266 -20.47 -6.17 8.61
N ASP A 267 -21.32 -6.25 7.63
CA ASP A 267 -22.75 -6.48 7.77
C ASP A 267 -23.17 -7.71 6.96
N ASP A 268 -24.42 -8.14 7.13
CA ASP A 268 -24.97 -9.27 6.37
C ASP A 268 -25.34 -8.91 4.91
N SER A 269 -25.01 -7.69 4.46
CA SER A 269 -25.33 -7.23 3.11
C SER A 269 -24.24 -7.62 2.12
N PRO A 270 -24.57 -8.15 0.93
CA PRO A 270 -23.59 -8.39 -0.11
C PRO A 270 -23.03 -7.05 -0.63
N GLY A 271 -21.74 -6.84 -0.48
CA GLY A 271 -21.03 -5.63 -0.90
C GLY A 271 -20.77 -4.65 0.24
N GLY A 272 -20.17 -5.15 1.34
CA GLY A 272 -19.77 -4.31 2.47
C GLY A 272 -18.89 -3.13 2.04
N THR A 273 -19.08 -1.98 2.69
CA THR A 273 -18.26 -0.79 2.42
C THR A 273 -16.87 -0.98 3.01
N ALA A 274 -15.84 -0.90 2.18
CA ALA A 274 -14.45 -0.95 2.63
C ALA A 274 -13.70 0.32 2.19
N PHE A 275 -12.76 0.74 3.01
CA PHE A 275 -11.89 1.88 2.75
C PHE A 275 -10.44 1.46 2.87
N ASN A 276 -9.62 1.91 1.92
CA ASN A 276 -8.17 1.81 1.99
C ASN A 276 -7.61 3.21 2.19
N ILE A 277 -7.01 3.45 3.36
CA ILE A 277 -6.56 4.77 3.79
C ILE A 277 -5.06 4.69 4.04
N ILE A 278 -4.27 5.50 3.34
CA ILE A 278 -2.84 5.58 3.61
C ILE A 278 -2.56 6.87 4.39
N PHE A 279 -1.82 6.73 5.47
CA PHE A 279 -1.41 7.89 6.27
C PHE A 279 0.10 7.96 6.46
N ASP A 280 0.58 9.20 6.57
CA ASP A 280 1.96 9.53 6.95
C ASP A 280 2.00 9.80 8.46
N ARG A 281 2.71 8.95 9.19
CA ARG A 281 2.87 9.07 10.63
C ARG A 281 3.60 10.36 11.06
N THR A 282 4.53 10.84 10.24
CA THR A 282 5.34 12.02 10.56
C THR A 282 4.51 13.30 10.54
N THR A 283 3.67 13.44 9.51
CA THR A 283 2.78 14.60 9.35
C THR A 283 1.43 14.39 10.03
N LYS A 284 1.12 13.16 10.46
CA LYS A 284 -0.18 12.74 11.01
C LYS A 284 -1.34 13.03 10.07
N SER A 285 -1.12 12.91 8.79
CA SER A 285 -2.11 13.23 7.75
C SER A 285 -2.42 12.00 6.89
N VAL A 286 -3.66 11.93 6.42
CA VAL A 286 -4.07 11.01 5.38
C VAL A 286 -3.49 11.52 4.05
N VAL A 287 -2.76 10.65 3.35
CA VAL A 287 -2.11 10.97 2.07
C VAL A 287 -2.79 10.30 0.89
N HIS A 288 -3.59 9.27 1.13
CA HIS A 288 -4.41 8.61 0.13
C HIS A 288 -5.69 8.06 0.75
N TRP A 289 -6.79 8.13 0.00
CA TRP A 289 -8.10 7.63 0.40
C TRP A 289 -8.79 6.97 -0.79
N GLU A 290 -9.19 5.72 -0.63
CA GLU A 290 -9.88 4.94 -1.65
C GLU A 290 -11.09 4.24 -1.03
N GLU A 291 -12.23 4.29 -1.70
CA GLU A 291 -13.44 3.51 -1.40
C GLU A 291 -13.45 2.26 -2.31
N LEU A 292 -13.61 1.07 -1.73
CA LEU A 292 -13.54 -0.22 -2.42
C LEU A 292 -14.93 -0.83 -2.62
#